data_83e89d57f958aefb06cc8405f8ef712a
#
_entry.id   83e89d57f958aefb06cc8405f8ef712a
#
_cell.length_a   1.000
_cell.length_b   1.000
_cell.length_c   1.000
_cell.angle_alpha   90.00
_cell.angle_beta   90.00
_cell.angle_gamma   90.00
#
_symmetry.space_group_name_H-M   'P 1'
#
loop_
_entity.id
_entity.type
_entity.pdbx_description
1 polymer ?
#
loop_
_entity_poly.entity_id
_entity_poly.type
_entity_poly.pdbx_seq_one_letter_code
_entity_poly.pdbx_strand_id
1 'polypeptide(L)'
;MGFFEQADSDRKAPERPKFSEDKHVATLEAIAKYSKPVQKGLDNLEIEYDVNRSTRLCLCLLPEWDPSFPPYNTAKLASAAKRAGYAVKSFDINVDAWDRFKKEKWPIDFDPWDPLRDWHWLEEHYYKDIHEHMEPLLLQKIDEIVEFKPDIVGFTLYYCNMAPTKFMAMELKKRLPDITLIVGGPSTHSSYYKGDDLFDYVVNGEGEQPLLLTLASIEAKQGIQYTEQEKSK
;
A
#
# COMPACT_ATOMS: atom_id res chain seq x y z
N MET A 1 42.16 -29.70 -1.28
CA MET A 1 42.22 -29.67 -2.75
C MET A 1 41.03 -30.44 -3.29
N GLY A 2 40.08 -29.73 -3.95
CA GLY A 2 39.21 -30.30 -4.94
C GLY A 2 37.96 -31.03 -4.49
N PHE A 3 36.91 -30.29 -4.05
CA PHE A 3 35.51 -30.76 -4.09
C PHE A 3 34.50 -29.60 -4.23
N PHE A 4 34.78 -28.66 -5.12
CA PHE A 4 33.82 -27.62 -5.51
C PHE A 4 33.97 -27.28 -7.00
N GLU A 5 33.71 -28.25 -7.86
CA GLU A 5 33.49 -28.03 -9.29
C GLU A 5 32.77 -29.27 -9.83
N GLN A 6 31.45 -29.18 -9.94
CA GLN A 6 30.59 -29.92 -10.87
C GLN A 6 29.19 -30.11 -10.30
N ALA A 7 28.44 -29.05 -10.20
CA ALA A 7 26.96 -29.13 -10.13
C ALA A 7 26.41 -27.73 -10.39
N ASP A 8 26.28 -27.29 -11.63
CA ASP A 8 25.24 -26.35 -12.04
C ASP A 8 25.24 -25.97 -13.52
N SER A 9 25.64 -26.87 -14.42
CA SER A 9 25.54 -26.61 -15.88
C SER A 9 24.21 -27.05 -16.53
N ASP A 10 23.33 -27.75 -15.82
CA ASP A 10 22.11 -28.34 -16.39
C ASP A 10 20.79 -27.78 -15.87
N ARG A 11 20.80 -26.72 -15.08
CA ARG A 11 19.55 -25.99 -14.79
C ARG A 11 19.21 -25.08 -15.95
N LYS A 12 18.47 -25.60 -16.93
CA LYS A 12 17.74 -24.73 -17.87
C LYS A 12 16.89 -23.76 -17.06
N ALA A 13 17.11 -22.45 -17.28
CA ALA A 13 16.22 -21.43 -16.75
C ALA A 13 14.76 -21.81 -17.12
N PRO A 14 13.81 -21.72 -16.19
CA PRO A 14 12.42 -22.01 -16.48
C PRO A 14 11.99 -21.14 -17.67
N GLU A 15 11.43 -21.79 -18.71
CA GLU A 15 10.89 -21.06 -19.86
C GLU A 15 9.87 -20.04 -19.33
N ARG A 16 10.08 -18.77 -19.67
CA ARG A 16 9.08 -17.74 -19.38
C ARG A 16 7.77 -18.18 -19.98
N PRO A 17 6.67 -18.20 -19.21
CA PRO A 17 5.37 -18.56 -19.76
C PRO A 17 5.09 -17.63 -20.93
N LYS A 18 4.83 -18.19 -22.11
CA LYS A 18 4.38 -17.43 -23.27
C LYS A 18 3.04 -16.84 -22.91
N PHE A 19 2.97 -15.54 -22.72
CA PHE A 19 1.73 -14.81 -22.59
C PHE A 19 0.92 -15.01 -23.88
N SER A 20 -0.19 -15.72 -23.80
CA SER A 20 -1.14 -15.73 -24.90
C SER A 20 -1.99 -14.46 -24.83
N GLU A 21 -2.22 -13.79 -25.94
CA GLU A 21 -3.10 -12.62 -26.04
C GLU A 21 -4.49 -12.90 -25.43
N ASP A 22 -5.00 -14.12 -25.61
CA ASP A 22 -6.28 -14.55 -25.04
C ASP A 22 -6.33 -14.51 -23.50
N LYS A 23 -5.23 -14.84 -22.82
CA LYS A 23 -5.17 -14.73 -21.34
C LYS A 23 -5.10 -13.28 -20.88
N HIS A 24 -4.49 -12.40 -21.66
CA HIS A 24 -4.44 -10.97 -21.34
C HIS A 24 -5.82 -10.32 -21.49
N VAL A 25 -6.54 -10.63 -22.55
CA VAL A 25 -7.92 -10.17 -22.77
C VAL A 25 -8.85 -10.71 -21.68
N ALA A 26 -8.79 -11.98 -21.35
CA ALA A 26 -9.58 -12.58 -20.27
C ALA A 26 -9.26 -11.94 -18.89
N THR A 27 -8.00 -11.53 -18.65
CA THR A 27 -7.60 -10.83 -17.43
C THR A 27 -8.17 -9.42 -17.40
N LEU A 28 -8.14 -8.67 -18.51
CA LEU A 28 -8.71 -7.34 -18.60
C LEU A 28 -10.24 -7.37 -18.48
N GLU A 29 -10.91 -8.37 -19.05
CA GLU A 29 -12.35 -8.56 -18.90
C GLU A 29 -12.73 -8.93 -17.45
N ALA A 30 -11.94 -9.78 -16.78
CA ALA A 30 -12.13 -10.08 -15.38
C ALA A 30 -11.94 -8.83 -14.51
N ILE A 31 -10.88 -8.06 -14.74
CA ILE A 31 -10.62 -6.77 -14.06
C ILE A 31 -11.80 -5.81 -14.30
N ALA A 32 -12.28 -5.67 -15.54
CA ALA A 32 -13.43 -4.84 -15.85
C ALA A 32 -14.72 -5.34 -15.18
N LYS A 33 -14.88 -6.64 -15.00
CA LYS A 33 -16.03 -7.24 -14.32
C LYS A 33 -16.03 -7.00 -12.81
N TYR A 34 -14.85 -7.03 -12.16
CA TYR A 34 -14.71 -6.77 -10.72
C TYR A 34 -14.64 -5.28 -10.38
N SER A 35 -14.20 -4.42 -11.29
CA SER A 35 -14.20 -2.97 -11.10
C SER A 35 -15.56 -2.30 -11.33
N LYS A 36 -16.49 -2.95 -12.04
CA LYS A 36 -17.83 -2.42 -12.33
C LYS A 36 -18.69 -2.06 -11.10
N PRO A 37 -18.69 -2.79 -9.98
CA PRO A 37 -19.51 -2.40 -8.82
C PRO A 37 -19.05 -1.12 -8.13
N VAL A 38 -17.75 -0.83 -8.14
CA VAL A 38 -17.18 0.41 -7.58
C VAL A 38 -17.43 1.59 -8.51
N GLN A 39 -17.28 1.40 -9.80
CA GLN A 39 -17.50 2.41 -10.81
C GLN A 39 -18.98 2.89 -10.88
N LYS A 40 -19.93 1.96 -10.74
CA LYS A 40 -21.37 2.27 -10.90
C LYS A 40 -21.94 3.23 -9.85
N GLY A 41 -21.24 3.43 -8.73
CA GLY A 41 -21.58 4.43 -7.70
C GLY A 41 -20.78 5.73 -7.80
N LEU A 42 -19.73 5.75 -8.65
CA LEU A 42 -18.78 6.87 -8.77
C LEU A 42 -18.97 7.69 -10.06
N ASP A 43 -19.71 7.17 -11.04
CA ASP A 43 -19.86 7.78 -12.37
C ASP A 43 -20.51 9.17 -12.35
N ASN A 44 -21.14 9.57 -11.21
CA ASN A 44 -21.77 10.87 -11.04
C ASN A 44 -21.12 11.73 -9.95
N LEU A 45 -19.94 11.31 -9.43
CA LEU A 45 -19.21 12.10 -8.44
C LEU A 45 -18.22 13.02 -9.14
N GLU A 46 -18.43 14.32 -9.02
CA GLU A 46 -17.47 15.34 -9.40
C GLU A 46 -16.54 15.62 -8.20
N ILE A 47 -15.24 15.78 -8.49
CA ILE A 47 -14.26 16.15 -7.48
C ILE A 47 -14.20 17.68 -7.45
N GLU A 48 -14.68 18.25 -6.36
CA GLU A 48 -14.54 19.68 -6.13
C GLU A 48 -13.13 19.98 -5.60
N TYR A 49 -12.50 20.98 -6.19
CA TYR A 49 -11.21 21.53 -5.77
C TYR A 49 -11.42 22.88 -5.08
N ASP A 50 -10.38 23.41 -4.42
CA ASP A 50 -10.45 24.67 -3.67
C ASP A 50 -11.50 24.67 -2.53
N VAL A 51 -11.64 23.53 -1.88
CA VAL A 51 -12.51 23.35 -0.70
C VAL A 51 -11.69 23.00 0.52
N ASN A 52 -12.18 23.31 1.71
CA ASN A 52 -11.61 22.85 2.98
C ASN A 52 -12.37 21.62 3.45
N ARG A 53 -11.64 20.49 3.50
CA ARG A 53 -12.19 19.22 3.99
C ARG A 53 -11.70 18.94 5.39
N SER A 54 -12.60 18.52 6.26
CA SER A 54 -12.23 18.10 7.62
C SER A 54 -11.61 16.70 7.66
N THR A 55 -11.83 15.91 6.61
CA THR A 55 -11.34 14.53 6.50
C THR A 55 -9.81 14.48 6.46
N ARG A 56 -9.26 13.63 7.31
CA ARG A 56 -7.81 13.46 7.50
C ARG A 56 -7.37 12.10 6.93
N LEU A 57 -6.45 12.15 5.99
CA LEU A 57 -5.92 10.99 5.28
C LEU A 57 -4.48 10.70 5.71
N CYS A 58 -4.19 9.47 6.13
CA CYS A 58 -2.83 8.93 6.18
C CYS A 58 -2.55 8.08 4.95
N LEU A 59 -1.36 8.18 4.39
CA LEU A 59 -0.86 7.31 3.33
C LEU A 59 0.41 6.62 3.81
N CYS A 60 0.44 5.30 3.75
CA CYS A 60 1.53 4.48 4.25
C CYS A 60 2.16 3.64 3.14
N LEU A 61 3.49 3.66 3.07
CA LEU A 61 4.29 2.73 2.29
C LEU A 61 5.14 1.89 3.25
N LEU A 62 4.95 0.58 3.22
CA LEU A 62 5.70 -0.37 4.02
C LEU A 62 6.82 -1.02 3.20
N PRO A 63 7.85 -1.58 3.86
CA PRO A 63 8.85 -2.35 3.16
C PRO A 63 8.26 -3.64 2.55
N GLU A 64 8.81 -4.16 1.48
CA GLU A 64 10.06 -3.80 0.91
C GLU A 64 9.86 -2.92 -0.32
N TRP A 65 10.71 -1.92 -0.45
CA TRP A 65 10.90 -1.08 -1.62
C TRP A 65 12.35 -0.62 -1.60
N ASP A 66 13.01 -0.48 -2.75
CA ASP A 66 14.38 0.03 -2.81
C ASP A 66 14.45 1.44 -2.17
N PRO A 67 15.15 1.59 -1.02
CA PRO A 67 15.18 2.85 -0.28
C PRO A 67 15.94 3.98 -0.99
N SER A 68 16.66 3.69 -2.08
CA SER A 68 17.32 4.70 -2.92
C SER A 68 16.35 5.46 -3.82
N PHE A 69 15.13 4.93 -4.03
CA PHE A 69 14.10 5.57 -4.83
C PHE A 69 13.03 6.21 -3.93
N PRO A 70 12.74 7.50 -4.10
CA PRO A 70 11.66 8.13 -3.36
C PRO A 70 10.30 7.49 -3.69
N PRO A 71 9.35 7.42 -2.75
CA PRO A 71 8.04 6.80 -2.93
C PRO A 71 7.13 7.68 -3.80
N TYR A 72 7.41 7.70 -5.10
CA TYR A 72 6.74 8.57 -6.07
C TYR A 72 5.21 8.39 -6.07
N ASN A 73 4.73 7.15 -5.96
CA ASN A 73 3.31 6.84 -5.90
C ASN A 73 2.63 7.48 -4.69
N THR A 74 3.19 7.32 -3.49
CA THR A 74 2.64 7.92 -2.27
C THR A 74 2.69 9.45 -2.33
N ALA A 75 3.78 10.01 -2.85
CA ALA A 75 3.92 11.46 -3.02
C ALA A 75 2.88 12.02 -4.02
N LYS A 76 2.63 11.31 -5.13
CA LYS A 76 1.66 11.67 -6.15
C LYS A 76 0.23 11.65 -5.61
N LEU A 77 -0.13 10.59 -4.87
CA LEU A 77 -1.42 10.46 -4.20
C LEU A 77 -1.63 11.54 -3.14
N ALA A 78 -0.61 11.79 -2.31
CA ALA A 78 -0.66 12.85 -1.30
C ALA A 78 -0.86 14.24 -1.93
N SER A 79 -0.17 14.51 -3.03
CA SER A 79 -0.30 15.77 -3.77
C SER A 79 -1.71 15.93 -4.36
N ALA A 80 -2.28 14.88 -4.94
CA ALA A 80 -3.62 14.90 -5.48
C ALA A 80 -4.67 15.16 -4.37
N ALA A 81 -4.57 14.44 -3.25
CA ALA A 81 -5.50 14.61 -2.13
C ALA A 81 -5.38 16.00 -1.47
N LYS A 82 -4.15 16.53 -1.29
CA LYS A 82 -3.95 17.90 -0.77
C LYS A 82 -4.56 18.95 -1.67
N ARG A 83 -4.43 18.83 -3.00
CA ARG A 83 -5.07 19.74 -3.95
C ARG A 83 -6.60 19.68 -3.90
N ALA A 84 -7.15 18.51 -3.56
CA ALA A 84 -8.59 18.35 -3.35
C ALA A 84 -9.05 18.78 -1.93
N GLY A 85 -8.18 19.39 -1.12
CA GLY A 85 -8.51 19.98 0.18
C GLY A 85 -8.40 19.04 1.39
N TYR A 86 -7.90 17.83 1.21
CA TYR A 86 -7.72 16.89 2.32
C TYR A 86 -6.49 17.22 3.17
N ALA A 87 -6.60 17.03 4.50
CA ALA A 87 -5.45 17.04 5.38
C ALA A 87 -4.70 15.70 5.25
N VAL A 88 -3.49 15.72 4.68
CA VAL A 88 -2.74 14.49 4.37
C VAL A 88 -1.43 14.41 5.11
N LYS A 89 -1.18 13.29 5.78
CA LYS A 89 0.12 12.87 6.32
C LYS A 89 0.58 11.59 5.62
N SER A 90 1.84 11.57 5.17
CA SER A 90 2.44 10.39 4.53
C SER A 90 3.52 9.80 5.42
N PHE A 91 3.57 8.47 5.48
CA PHE A 91 4.55 7.68 6.22
C PHE A 91 5.32 6.80 5.25
N ASP A 92 6.60 7.06 5.08
CA ASP A 92 7.52 6.17 4.40
C ASP A 92 8.19 5.26 5.42
N ILE A 93 7.46 4.22 5.81
CA ILE A 93 7.91 3.26 6.82
C ILE A 93 9.04 2.39 6.28
N ASN A 94 9.15 2.28 4.95
CA ASN A 94 10.23 1.55 4.31
C ASN A 94 11.59 2.19 4.59
N VAL A 95 11.71 3.50 4.39
CA VAL A 95 12.95 4.24 4.68
C VAL A 95 13.28 4.22 6.17
N ASP A 96 12.29 4.40 7.03
CA ASP A 96 12.48 4.33 8.48
C ASP A 96 12.97 2.95 8.94
N ALA A 97 12.43 1.88 8.36
CA ALA A 97 12.84 0.51 8.64
C ALA A 97 14.26 0.22 8.14
N TRP A 98 14.59 0.67 6.93
CA TRP A 98 15.94 0.52 6.37
C TRP A 98 16.98 1.27 7.20
N ASP A 99 16.72 2.51 7.59
CA ASP A 99 17.60 3.31 8.46
C ASP A 99 17.82 2.63 9.81
N ARG A 100 16.76 2.08 10.39
CA ARG A 100 16.81 1.32 11.63
C ARG A 100 17.65 0.06 11.48
N PHE A 101 17.43 -0.73 10.42
CA PHE A 101 18.24 -1.92 10.12
C PHE A 101 19.74 -1.59 10.03
N LYS A 102 20.11 -0.51 9.31
CA LYS A 102 21.52 -0.09 9.17
C LYS A 102 22.13 0.36 10.50
N LYS A 103 21.35 0.97 11.40
CA LYS A 103 21.83 1.45 12.71
C LYS A 103 21.89 0.36 13.77
N GLU A 104 20.86 -0.47 13.88
CA GLU A 104 20.70 -1.44 14.96
C GLU A 104 21.38 -2.77 14.68
N LYS A 105 21.77 -3.05 13.43
CA LYS A 105 22.39 -4.30 13.00
C LYS A 105 21.59 -5.51 13.49
N TRP A 106 20.43 -5.72 12.91
CA TRP A 106 19.59 -6.86 13.26
C TRP A 106 20.39 -8.18 13.24
N PRO A 107 20.15 -9.11 14.16
CA PRO A 107 20.88 -10.36 14.27
C PRO A 107 20.47 -11.38 13.20
N ILE A 108 20.45 -10.96 11.95
CA ILE A 108 20.16 -11.75 10.76
C ILE A 108 21.39 -11.74 9.84
N ASP A 109 21.59 -12.81 9.09
CA ASP A 109 22.76 -13.02 8.25
C ASP A 109 22.56 -12.62 6.78
N PHE A 110 21.51 -11.84 6.53
CA PHE A 110 21.15 -11.33 5.20
C PHE A 110 20.76 -9.85 5.26
N ASP A 111 20.81 -9.17 4.10
CA ASP A 111 20.23 -7.84 3.94
C ASP A 111 18.77 -8.00 3.49
N PRO A 112 17.77 -7.56 4.28
CA PRO A 112 16.36 -7.67 3.90
C PRO A 112 16.00 -6.86 2.65
N TRP A 113 16.79 -5.85 2.29
CA TRP A 113 16.58 -5.03 1.08
C TRP A 113 17.44 -5.49 -0.12
N ASP A 114 18.10 -6.67 -0.03
CA ASP A 114 18.72 -7.29 -1.20
C ASP A 114 17.61 -7.78 -2.16
N PRO A 115 17.54 -7.27 -3.39
CA PRO A 115 16.50 -7.66 -4.36
C PRO A 115 16.48 -9.16 -4.71
N LEU A 116 17.55 -9.89 -4.40
CA LEU A 116 17.63 -11.34 -4.58
C LEU A 116 17.04 -12.09 -3.37
N ARG A 117 16.64 -11.37 -2.34
CA ARG A 117 16.14 -11.93 -1.07
C ARG A 117 14.78 -11.37 -0.65
N ASP A 118 14.04 -10.78 -1.57
CA ASP A 118 12.69 -10.22 -1.38
C ASP A 118 11.68 -11.25 -0.83
N TRP A 119 11.93 -12.54 -1.03
CA TRP A 119 11.12 -13.64 -0.53
C TRP A 119 11.03 -13.68 1.01
N HIS A 120 11.98 -13.09 1.74
CA HIS A 120 11.90 -12.97 3.21
C HIS A 120 10.74 -12.06 3.67
N TRP A 121 10.25 -11.19 2.79
CA TRP A 121 9.08 -10.35 3.07
C TRP A 121 7.74 -11.03 2.80
N LEU A 122 7.72 -12.20 2.15
CA LEU A 122 6.52 -12.97 1.97
C LEU A 122 6.01 -13.47 3.32
N GLU A 123 4.69 -13.58 3.47
CA GLU A 123 4.02 -13.79 4.75
C GLU A 123 4.63 -14.92 5.60
N GLU A 124 4.95 -16.07 4.97
CA GLU A 124 5.53 -17.23 5.65
C GLU A 124 6.91 -16.93 6.27
N HIS A 125 7.76 -16.23 5.54
CA HIS A 125 9.12 -15.89 5.97
C HIS A 125 9.17 -14.62 6.81
N TYR A 126 8.32 -13.64 6.51
CA TYR A 126 8.27 -12.38 7.23
C TYR A 126 8.10 -12.56 8.74
N TYR A 127 7.12 -13.36 9.15
CA TYR A 127 6.87 -13.60 10.58
C TYR A 127 7.97 -14.39 11.26
N LYS A 128 8.73 -15.20 10.53
CA LYS A 128 9.85 -15.98 11.05
C LYS A 128 11.13 -15.18 11.11
N ASP A 129 11.42 -14.39 10.07
CA ASP A 129 12.77 -13.87 9.83
C ASP A 129 12.89 -12.37 10.11
N ILE A 130 11.80 -11.60 9.99
CA ILE A 130 11.83 -10.13 9.98
C ILE A 130 10.93 -9.50 11.03
N HIS A 131 9.74 -10.05 11.27
CA HIS A 131 8.68 -9.39 12.05
C HIS A 131 9.14 -8.93 13.43
N GLU A 132 9.87 -9.76 14.18
CA GLU A 132 10.37 -9.45 15.54
C GLU A 132 11.17 -8.13 15.56
N HIS A 133 11.92 -7.85 14.49
CA HIS A 133 12.73 -6.64 14.37
C HIS A 133 11.93 -5.44 13.88
N MET A 134 10.88 -5.70 13.11
CA MET A 134 10.00 -4.67 12.55
C MET A 134 8.91 -4.21 13.52
N GLU A 135 8.38 -5.09 14.33
CA GLU A 135 7.21 -4.83 15.17
C GLU A 135 7.34 -3.58 16.04
N PRO A 136 8.47 -3.33 16.74
CA PRO A 136 8.61 -2.11 17.55
C PRO A 136 8.48 -0.83 16.73
N LEU A 137 9.02 -0.81 15.50
CA LEU A 137 8.89 0.33 14.59
C LEU A 137 7.45 0.48 14.10
N LEU A 138 6.82 -0.63 13.72
CA LEU A 138 5.43 -0.61 13.23
C LEU A 138 4.48 -0.10 14.32
N LEU A 139 4.65 -0.54 15.56
CA LEU A 139 3.85 -0.06 16.69
C LEU A 139 4.08 1.44 16.96
N GLN A 140 5.33 1.92 16.90
CA GLN A 140 5.65 3.34 16.99
C GLN A 140 4.94 4.14 15.88
N LYS A 141 4.97 3.66 14.63
CA LYS A 141 4.31 4.34 13.51
C LYS A 141 2.80 4.35 13.64
N ILE A 142 2.23 3.29 14.20
CA ILE A 142 0.80 3.24 14.53
C ILE A 142 0.46 4.30 15.57
N ASP A 143 1.29 4.49 16.62
CA ASP A 143 1.09 5.56 17.61
C ASP A 143 1.10 6.95 16.95
N GLU A 144 2.05 7.21 16.05
CA GLU A 144 2.12 8.47 15.27
C GLU A 144 0.89 8.69 14.37
N ILE A 145 0.34 7.60 13.80
CA ILE A 145 -0.89 7.63 13.01
C ILE A 145 -2.09 7.93 13.90
N VAL A 146 -2.22 7.25 15.04
CA VAL A 146 -3.30 7.48 16.01
C VAL A 146 -3.27 8.91 16.55
N GLU A 147 -2.09 9.46 16.84
CA GLU A 147 -1.92 10.86 17.26
C GLU A 147 -2.40 11.85 16.18
N PHE A 148 -2.17 11.54 14.91
CA PHE A 148 -2.68 12.35 13.81
C PHE A 148 -4.21 12.33 13.73
N LYS A 149 -4.90 11.34 14.35
CA LYS A 149 -6.36 11.15 14.32
C LYS A 149 -6.91 11.11 12.89
N PRO A 150 -6.48 10.17 12.07
CA PRO A 150 -6.99 10.05 10.71
C PRO A 150 -8.43 9.52 10.72
N ASP A 151 -9.19 9.90 9.70
CA ASP A 151 -10.47 9.28 9.35
C ASP A 151 -10.25 8.09 8.42
N ILE A 152 -9.18 8.18 7.63
CA ILE A 152 -8.86 7.22 6.57
C ILE A 152 -7.36 6.93 6.57
N VAL A 153 -6.99 5.64 6.45
CA VAL A 153 -5.61 5.22 6.23
C VAL A 153 -5.52 4.43 4.93
N GLY A 154 -4.69 4.89 4.01
CA GLY A 154 -4.42 4.24 2.73
C GLY A 154 -3.06 3.56 2.71
N PHE A 155 -2.99 2.35 2.16
CA PHE A 155 -1.78 1.57 2.00
C PHE A 155 -1.46 1.33 0.54
N THR A 156 -0.19 1.40 0.19
CA THR A 156 0.29 0.94 -1.12
C THR A 156 0.76 -0.51 -1.00
N LEU A 157 0.11 -1.41 -1.74
CA LEU A 157 0.36 -2.84 -1.68
C LEU A 157 1.24 -3.31 -2.84
N TYR A 158 2.36 -3.90 -2.48
CA TYR A 158 3.20 -4.75 -3.31
C TYR A 158 3.15 -6.18 -2.76
N TYR A 159 3.52 -7.17 -3.57
CA TYR A 159 3.52 -8.57 -3.11
C TYR A 159 4.47 -8.80 -1.92
N CYS A 160 5.57 -8.07 -1.87
CA CYS A 160 6.58 -8.16 -0.82
C CYS A 160 6.18 -7.44 0.49
N ASN A 161 5.27 -6.46 0.46
CA ASN A 161 4.89 -5.74 1.68
C ASN A 161 3.52 -6.15 2.26
N MET A 162 2.94 -7.22 1.78
CA MET A 162 1.61 -7.66 2.19
C MET A 162 1.53 -8.01 3.67
N ALA A 163 2.51 -8.75 4.19
CA ALA A 163 2.53 -9.19 5.58
C ALA A 163 2.61 -8.00 6.58
N PRO A 164 3.60 -7.09 6.47
CA PRO A 164 3.65 -5.93 7.36
C PRO A 164 2.45 -4.98 7.16
N THR A 165 1.89 -4.87 5.95
CA THR A 165 0.69 -4.07 5.70
C THR A 165 -0.53 -4.63 6.45
N LYS A 166 -0.76 -5.93 6.38
CA LYS A 166 -1.85 -6.59 7.11
C LYS A 166 -1.68 -6.44 8.63
N PHE A 167 -0.47 -6.63 9.14
CA PHE A 167 -0.19 -6.42 10.56
C PHE A 167 -0.58 -5.01 11.00
N MET A 168 -0.12 -3.97 10.29
CA MET A 168 -0.48 -2.59 10.62
C MET A 168 -1.98 -2.32 10.52
N ALA A 169 -2.62 -2.84 9.48
CA ALA A 169 -4.06 -2.68 9.29
C ALA A 169 -4.86 -3.31 10.45
N MET A 170 -4.49 -4.51 10.88
CA MET A 170 -5.11 -5.18 12.03
C MET A 170 -4.91 -4.39 13.33
N GLU A 171 -3.70 -3.91 13.59
CA GLU A 171 -3.42 -3.11 14.79
C GLU A 171 -4.13 -1.76 14.78
N LEU A 172 -4.25 -1.11 13.62
CA LEU A 172 -5.03 0.12 13.49
C LEU A 172 -6.52 -0.12 13.76
N LYS A 173 -7.12 -1.19 13.22
CA LYS A 173 -8.53 -1.54 13.52
C LYS A 173 -8.76 -1.84 15.00
N LYS A 174 -7.80 -2.42 15.71
CA LYS A 174 -7.88 -2.64 17.17
C LYS A 174 -7.89 -1.33 17.95
N ARG A 175 -7.08 -0.35 17.55
CA ARG A 175 -6.94 0.94 18.24
C ARG A 175 -7.98 1.97 17.83
N LEU A 176 -8.40 1.92 16.58
CA LEU A 176 -9.37 2.81 15.95
C LEU A 176 -10.43 1.94 15.23
N PRO A 177 -11.42 1.38 15.96
CA PRO A 177 -12.38 0.43 15.36
C PRO A 177 -13.17 0.99 14.18
N ASP A 178 -13.42 2.30 14.17
CA ASP A 178 -14.20 2.98 13.13
C ASP A 178 -13.33 3.50 11.97
N ILE A 179 -12.00 3.24 11.99
CA ILE A 179 -11.10 3.71 10.94
C ILE A 179 -11.45 3.09 9.58
N THR A 180 -11.50 3.91 8.56
CA THR A 180 -11.62 3.41 7.18
C THR A 180 -10.24 3.07 6.63
N LEU A 181 -10.07 1.83 6.20
CA LEU A 181 -8.83 1.36 5.58
C LEU A 181 -9.00 1.20 4.07
N ILE A 182 -8.09 1.82 3.33
CA ILE A 182 -8.02 1.72 1.86
C ILE A 182 -6.72 1.03 1.48
N VAL A 183 -6.78 0.13 0.52
CA VAL A 183 -5.60 -0.47 -0.09
C VAL A 183 -5.61 -0.25 -1.59
N GLY A 184 -4.45 0.10 -2.15
CA GLY A 184 -4.23 0.25 -3.58
C GLY A 184 -2.83 -0.21 -3.95
N GLY A 185 -2.48 -0.15 -5.23
CA GLY A 185 -1.16 -0.52 -5.71
C GLY A 185 -1.16 -1.72 -6.66
N PRO A 186 -0.01 -2.05 -7.24
CA PRO A 186 0.05 -3.03 -8.33
C PRO A 186 -0.31 -4.45 -7.91
N SER A 187 -0.22 -4.78 -6.62
CA SER A 187 -0.49 -6.14 -6.14
C SER A 187 -1.93 -6.38 -5.69
N THR A 188 -2.81 -5.38 -5.73
CA THR A 188 -4.24 -5.56 -5.45
C THR A 188 -4.94 -6.45 -6.48
N HIS A 189 -4.36 -6.59 -7.69
CA HIS A 189 -4.83 -7.49 -8.75
C HIS A 189 -4.13 -8.85 -8.77
N SER A 190 -3.16 -9.06 -7.88
CA SER A 190 -2.37 -10.30 -7.91
C SER A 190 -3.18 -11.48 -7.37
N SER A 191 -2.82 -12.70 -7.81
CA SER A 191 -3.35 -13.93 -7.24
C SER A 191 -3.00 -14.11 -5.76
N TYR A 192 -2.07 -13.33 -5.24
CA TYR A 192 -1.66 -13.32 -3.84
C TYR A 192 -2.61 -12.52 -2.95
N TYR A 193 -3.21 -11.44 -3.48
CA TYR A 193 -4.23 -10.69 -2.76
C TYR A 193 -5.61 -11.27 -3.09
N LYS A 194 -6.19 -11.99 -2.14
CA LYS A 194 -7.50 -12.65 -2.33
C LYS A 194 -8.69 -11.78 -1.93
N GLY A 195 -8.44 -10.52 -1.53
CA GLY A 195 -9.44 -9.68 -0.89
C GLY A 195 -9.80 -10.29 0.48
N ASP A 196 -9.49 -9.58 1.52
CA ASP A 196 -9.94 -9.91 2.87
C ASP A 196 -10.85 -8.79 3.36
N ASP A 197 -11.65 -9.08 4.39
CA ASP A 197 -12.54 -8.10 5.01
C ASP A 197 -11.79 -7.05 5.85
N LEU A 198 -10.45 -7.06 5.79
CA LEU A 198 -9.61 -6.14 6.56
C LEU A 198 -9.65 -4.72 6.00
N PHE A 199 -9.70 -4.59 4.67
CA PHE A 199 -9.74 -3.30 3.99
C PHE A 199 -11.15 -2.97 3.52
N ASP A 200 -11.63 -1.79 3.89
CA ASP A 200 -12.96 -1.32 3.53
C ASP A 200 -13.08 -0.97 2.03
N TYR A 201 -11.97 -0.56 1.41
CA TYR A 201 -11.91 -0.21 -0.01
C TYR A 201 -10.63 -0.71 -0.67
N VAL A 202 -10.77 -1.19 -1.90
CA VAL A 202 -9.64 -1.59 -2.78
C VAL A 202 -9.63 -0.68 -4.00
N VAL A 203 -8.55 0.08 -4.18
CA VAL A 203 -8.36 0.98 -5.31
C VAL A 203 -7.53 0.28 -6.37
N ASN A 204 -8.09 0.12 -7.55
CA ASN A 204 -7.48 -0.55 -8.68
C ASN A 204 -7.12 0.44 -9.80
N GLY A 205 -5.98 0.22 -10.46
CA GLY A 205 -5.50 1.04 -11.58
C GLY A 205 -4.70 2.26 -11.17
N GLU A 206 -4.69 3.30 -11.99
CA GLU A 206 -4.05 4.59 -11.68
C GLU A 206 -4.71 5.20 -10.45
N GLY A 207 -3.90 5.48 -9.41
CA GLY A 207 -4.41 5.66 -8.06
C GLY A 207 -5.07 7.01 -7.79
N GLU A 208 -4.72 8.10 -8.51
CA GLU A 208 -5.08 9.45 -8.11
C GLU A 208 -6.58 9.71 -8.16
N GLN A 209 -7.18 9.53 -9.32
CA GLN A 209 -8.60 9.79 -9.48
C GLN A 209 -9.47 8.77 -8.74
N PRO A 210 -9.21 7.45 -8.82
CA PRO A 210 -9.94 6.48 -8.01
C PRO A 210 -9.85 6.73 -6.50
N LEU A 211 -8.68 7.15 -5.98
CA LEU A 211 -8.55 7.53 -4.58
C LEU A 211 -9.47 8.71 -4.23
N LEU A 212 -9.43 9.79 -5.02
CA LEU A 212 -10.24 10.98 -4.76
C LEU A 212 -11.75 10.67 -4.83
N LEU A 213 -12.18 9.88 -5.80
CA LEU A 213 -13.57 9.44 -5.90
C LEU A 213 -13.98 8.54 -4.72
N THR A 214 -13.08 7.67 -4.27
CA THR A 214 -13.32 6.85 -3.06
C THR A 214 -13.47 7.72 -1.83
N LEU A 215 -12.58 8.70 -1.63
CA LEU A 215 -12.67 9.65 -0.52
C LEU A 215 -13.98 10.45 -0.56
N ALA A 216 -14.35 10.99 -1.71
CA ALA A 216 -15.62 11.71 -1.88
C ALA A 216 -16.84 10.82 -1.61
N SER A 217 -16.80 9.54 -2.02
CA SER A 217 -17.85 8.56 -1.72
C SER A 217 -17.98 8.27 -0.23
N ILE A 218 -16.86 8.18 0.49
CA ILE A 218 -16.84 7.98 1.95
C ILE A 218 -17.49 9.20 2.64
N GLU A 219 -17.05 10.41 2.26
CA GLU A 219 -17.63 11.65 2.82
C GLU A 219 -19.13 11.75 2.58
N ALA A 220 -19.59 11.45 1.37
CA ALA A 220 -21.01 11.47 1.03
C ALA A 220 -21.82 10.47 1.87
N LYS A 221 -21.30 9.27 2.09
CA LYS A 221 -21.95 8.25 2.94
C LYS A 221 -21.99 8.65 4.42
N GLN A 222 -20.96 9.34 4.89
CA GLN A 222 -20.87 9.82 6.28
C GLN A 222 -21.61 11.15 6.50
N GLY A 223 -22.17 11.75 5.45
CA GLY A 223 -22.83 13.04 5.52
C GLY A 223 -21.89 14.20 5.83
N ILE A 224 -20.60 14.03 5.56
CA ILE A 224 -19.59 15.07 5.76
C ILE A 224 -19.78 16.16 4.72
N GLN A 225 -19.93 17.40 5.21
CA GLN A 225 -19.99 18.60 4.37
C GLN A 225 -18.66 19.35 4.43
N TYR A 226 -18.29 19.98 3.35
CA TYR A 226 -17.11 20.82 3.25
C TYR A 226 -17.48 22.23 2.83
N THR A 227 -16.62 23.19 3.14
CA THR A 227 -16.80 24.61 2.81
C THR A 227 -15.82 25.00 1.73
N GLU A 228 -16.24 25.91 0.83
CA GLU A 228 -15.31 26.51 -0.14
C GLU A 228 -14.15 27.21 0.58
N GLN A 229 -12.94 27.12 0.00
CA GLN A 229 -11.81 27.89 0.51
C GLN A 229 -12.06 29.38 0.26
N GLU A 230 -11.90 30.18 1.30
CA GLU A 230 -11.85 31.64 1.11
C GLU A 230 -10.65 31.94 0.21
N LYS A 231 -10.93 32.44 -0.99
CA LYS A 231 -9.89 32.91 -1.91
C LYS A 231 -9.21 34.09 -1.22
N SER A 232 -7.98 33.84 -0.73
CA SER A 232 -7.15 34.95 -0.23
C SER A 232 -6.98 35.98 -1.35
N LYS A 233 -7.51 37.15 -1.14
CA LYS A 233 -7.40 38.32 -2.03
C LYS A 233 -5.98 38.83 -2.09
#